data_8696fa51a56e17baa02dbc6fe89d2f91
#
_entry.id   8696fa51a56e17baa02dbc6fe89d2f91
#
_cell.length_a   1.000
_cell.length_b   1.000
_cell.length_c   1.000
_cell.angle_alpha   90.00
_cell.angle_beta   90.00
_cell.angle_gamma   90.00
#
_symmetry.space_group_name_H-M   'P 1'
#
loop_
_entity.id
_entity.type
_entity.pdbx_description
1 polymer ?
#
loop_
_entity_poly.entity_id
_entity_poly.type
_entity_poly.pdbx_seq_one_letter_code
_entity_poly.pdbx_strand_id
1 'polypeptide(L)'
;MKAYFFPKPYCLLMAIALSACAVQHNPYAATNRAYKTQVKAYARVLRATPPSTPGTDKLLLGRYWVGTTNFNLRKPNYVIIHHTAQDSTAQTLKTFTMASTQVSAHYVIGRDGRVYHMLNDYLRAWHGGVARWGNNTDINSSSIGIELDNNGTEPFAQTQIASLLQVLAGLKKAYGIPAANFIGHADIAPSRKNDPSAIFPWKQLADNGYGLWYDAGPLPSPNGYDPAVPADSAGLPQPPLPAPIRPDTTALDTQLARLNAAYPIFNPREALRIIGYDTQDLPAAIRAFKLHFVQQNVNAQLTDADNRILFNLYKKYL
;
A
#
# COMPACT_ATOMS: atom_id res chain seq x y z
N MET A 1 50.06 -43.67 -74.52
CA MET A 1 50.36 -43.40 -73.15
C MET A 1 49.15 -42.65 -72.58
N LYS A 2 48.32 -43.30 -71.74
CA LYS A 2 47.17 -42.68 -71.09
C LYS A 2 47.58 -42.27 -69.68
N ALA A 3 47.57 -40.98 -69.39
CA ALA A 3 47.82 -40.44 -68.07
C ALA A 3 46.56 -40.52 -67.22
N TYR A 4 46.60 -41.18 -66.06
CA TYR A 4 45.54 -41.25 -65.06
C TYR A 4 45.72 -40.08 -64.12
N PHE A 5 44.66 -39.21 -64.02
CA PHE A 5 44.55 -38.15 -63.03
C PHE A 5 43.82 -38.70 -61.78
N PHE A 6 44.53 -38.72 -60.64
CA PHE A 6 43.91 -39.02 -59.36
C PHE A 6 43.40 -37.71 -58.73
N PRO A 7 42.14 -37.62 -58.24
CA PRO A 7 41.68 -36.46 -57.52
C PRO A 7 42.16 -36.51 -56.08
N LYS A 8 42.67 -35.38 -55.59
CA LYS A 8 43.04 -35.17 -54.17
C LYS A 8 41.85 -35.22 -53.26
N PRO A 9 41.86 -35.84 -52.06
CA PRO A 9 40.77 -35.79 -51.09
C PRO A 9 40.76 -34.43 -50.43
N TYR A 10 39.68 -33.71 -50.58
CA TYR A 10 39.33 -32.52 -49.74
C TYR A 10 38.96 -33.00 -48.34
N CYS A 11 39.82 -32.76 -47.36
CA CYS A 11 39.51 -32.88 -45.95
C CYS A 11 38.48 -31.77 -45.56
N LEU A 12 37.22 -32.14 -45.47
CA LEU A 12 36.15 -31.29 -44.94
C LEU A 12 36.31 -31.24 -43.42
N LEU A 13 36.96 -30.20 -42.90
CA LEU A 13 37.00 -29.90 -41.48
C LEU A 13 35.63 -29.45 -41.03
N MET A 14 34.84 -30.36 -40.47
CA MET A 14 33.58 -30.12 -39.82
C MET A 14 33.87 -29.48 -38.47
N ALA A 15 33.83 -28.13 -38.40
CA ALA A 15 33.89 -27.39 -37.13
C ALA A 15 32.59 -27.65 -36.35
N ILE A 16 32.65 -28.58 -35.40
CA ILE A 16 31.58 -28.76 -34.43
C ILE A 16 31.60 -27.55 -33.49
N ALA A 17 30.71 -26.57 -33.73
CA ALA A 17 30.44 -25.50 -32.81
C ALA A 17 29.77 -26.12 -31.57
N LEU A 18 30.54 -26.39 -30.54
CA LEU A 18 30.04 -26.66 -29.19
C LEU A 18 29.41 -25.38 -28.68
N SER A 19 28.10 -25.20 -28.93
CA SER A 19 27.30 -24.22 -28.22
C SER A 19 27.27 -24.66 -26.75
N ALA A 20 28.21 -24.15 -25.95
CA ALA A 20 28.16 -24.25 -24.52
C ALA A 20 26.91 -23.47 -24.08
N CYS A 21 25.79 -24.16 -23.85
CA CYS A 21 24.67 -23.63 -23.09
C CYS A 21 25.22 -23.25 -21.70
N ALA A 22 25.63 -22.00 -21.54
CA ALA A 22 25.95 -21.46 -20.24
C ALA A 22 24.69 -21.61 -19.39
N VAL A 23 24.69 -22.57 -18.49
CA VAL A 23 23.61 -22.72 -17.50
C VAL A 23 23.58 -21.42 -16.72
N GLN A 24 22.57 -20.59 -17.01
CA GLN A 24 22.40 -19.32 -16.32
C GLN A 24 22.20 -19.64 -14.85
N HIS A 25 23.23 -19.37 -14.05
CA HIS A 25 23.18 -19.62 -12.60
C HIS A 25 22.14 -18.73 -11.97
N ASN A 26 21.04 -19.31 -11.48
CA ASN A 26 20.03 -18.58 -10.72
C ASN A 26 20.51 -18.38 -9.28
N PRO A 27 20.88 -17.17 -8.87
CA PRO A 27 21.41 -16.91 -7.53
C PRO A 27 20.39 -17.21 -6.41
N TYR A 28 19.10 -17.28 -6.74
CA TYR A 28 18.01 -17.56 -5.80
C TYR A 28 17.55 -19.03 -5.80
N ALA A 29 18.28 -19.94 -6.44
CA ALA A 29 17.87 -21.34 -6.55
C ALA A 29 17.67 -22.03 -5.20
N ALA A 30 18.52 -21.71 -4.21
CA ALA A 30 18.41 -22.26 -2.85
C ALA A 30 17.13 -21.76 -2.15
N THR A 31 16.86 -20.46 -2.18
CA THR A 31 15.65 -19.83 -1.60
C THR A 31 14.38 -20.35 -2.29
N ASN A 32 14.40 -20.49 -3.62
CA ASN A 32 13.26 -21.03 -4.37
C ASN A 32 12.96 -22.49 -3.98
N ARG A 33 13.97 -23.30 -3.69
CA ARG A 33 13.76 -24.65 -3.16
C ARG A 33 13.19 -24.64 -1.76
N ALA A 34 13.72 -23.79 -0.87
CA ALA A 34 13.20 -23.62 0.50
C ALA A 34 11.74 -23.19 0.49
N TYR A 35 11.37 -22.20 -0.33
CA TYR A 35 9.98 -21.76 -0.55
C TYR A 35 9.05 -22.92 -0.91
N LYS A 36 9.42 -23.71 -1.94
CA LYS A 36 8.62 -24.88 -2.37
C LYS A 36 8.46 -25.92 -1.27
N THR A 37 9.52 -26.14 -0.49
CA THR A 37 9.49 -27.10 0.65
C THR A 37 8.53 -26.61 1.74
N GLN A 38 8.57 -25.32 2.07
CA GLN A 38 7.69 -24.72 3.08
C GLN A 38 6.22 -24.73 2.63
N VAL A 39 5.94 -24.37 1.38
CA VAL A 39 4.57 -24.46 0.81
C VAL A 39 4.05 -25.90 0.84
N LYS A 40 4.90 -26.88 0.52
CA LYS A 40 4.52 -28.29 0.61
C LYS A 40 4.21 -28.73 2.04
N ALA A 41 4.95 -28.20 3.02
CA ALA A 41 4.65 -28.46 4.45
C ALA A 41 3.29 -27.87 4.85
N TYR A 42 3.00 -26.62 4.48
CA TYR A 42 1.68 -25.99 4.72
C TYR A 42 0.54 -26.76 4.03
N ALA A 43 0.75 -27.21 2.80
CA ALA A 43 -0.25 -28.02 2.10
C ALA A 43 -0.56 -29.35 2.82
N ARG A 44 0.41 -29.96 3.50
CA ARG A 44 0.18 -31.15 4.33
C ARG A 44 -0.72 -30.82 5.53
N VAL A 45 -0.46 -29.68 6.21
CA VAL A 45 -1.28 -29.25 7.36
C VAL A 45 -2.71 -28.97 6.90
N LEU A 46 -2.89 -28.26 5.78
CA LEU A 46 -4.22 -27.97 5.21
C LEU A 46 -4.98 -29.23 4.79
N ARG A 47 -4.28 -30.31 4.42
CA ARG A 47 -4.86 -31.59 4.00
C ARG A 47 -5.04 -32.59 5.15
N ALA A 48 -4.62 -32.23 6.37
CA ALA A 48 -4.79 -33.08 7.52
C ALA A 48 -6.28 -33.35 7.82
N THR A 49 -6.60 -34.60 8.15
CA THR A 49 -7.96 -35.02 8.49
C THR A 49 -7.89 -35.83 9.77
N PRO A 50 -8.57 -35.42 10.83
CA PRO A 50 -9.35 -34.18 10.98
C PRO A 50 -8.47 -32.94 11.00
N PRO A 51 -9.04 -31.74 10.70
CA PRO A 51 -8.30 -30.49 10.83
C PRO A 51 -7.78 -30.29 12.25
N SER A 52 -6.53 -29.87 12.40
CA SER A 52 -5.94 -29.50 13.68
C SER A 52 -5.85 -27.99 13.82
N THR A 53 -6.21 -27.46 14.98
CA THR A 53 -6.11 -26.04 15.31
C THR A 53 -5.17 -25.89 16.51
N PRO A 54 -4.14 -25.04 16.44
CA PRO A 54 -3.23 -24.82 17.55
C PRO A 54 -3.99 -24.39 18.83
N GLY A 55 -3.55 -24.91 19.98
CA GLY A 55 -4.12 -24.56 21.28
C GLY A 55 -5.43 -25.27 21.63
N THR A 56 -5.90 -26.20 20.81
CA THR A 56 -7.16 -26.96 21.04
C THR A 56 -6.96 -28.40 21.48
N ASP A 57 -5.77 -28.78 21.93
CA ASP A 57 -5.39 -30.19 22.25
C ASP A 57 -6.29 -30.84 23.30
N LYS A 58 -6.93 -30.05 24.18
CA LYS A 58 -7.87 -30.53 25.19
C LYS A 58 -9.31 -30.72 24.67
N LEU A 59 -9.58 -30.25 23.44
CA LEU A 59 -10.90 -30.39 22.82
C LEU A 59 -10.94 -31.60 21.89
N LEU A 60 -12.01 -32.39 21.96
CA LEU A 60 -12.20 -33.56 21.11
C LEU A 60 -12.68 -33.20 19.71
N LEU A 61 -12.02 -32.19 19.06
CA LEU A 61 -12.48 -31.61 17.81
C LEU A 61 -12.51 -32.57 16.63
N GLY A 62 -11.63 -33.56 16.58
CA GLY A 62 -11.60 -34.52 15.47
C GLY A 62 -12.65 -35.60 15.52
N ARG A 63 -13.29 -35.82 16.69
CA ARG A 63 -14.21 -36.96 16.91
C ARG A 63 -15.49 -36.91 16.06
N TYR A 64 -15.99 -35.68 15.81
CA TYR A 64 -17.22 -35.44 15.05
C TYR A 64 -16.97 -34.54 13.83
N TRP A 65 -15.79 -34.65 13.23
CA TRP A 65 -15.45 -33.82 12.08
C TRP A 65 -16.33 -34.13 10.87
N VAL A 66 -16.91 -33.09 10.29
CA VAL A 66 -17.64 -33.12 9.02
C VAL A 66 -17.09 -32.00 8.13
N GLY A 67 -16.56 -32.34 6.97
CA GLY A 67 -16.03 -31.39 6.00
C GLY A 67 -17.13 -30.61 5.29
N THR A 68 -16.85 -29.33 5.00
CA THR A 68 -17.65 -28.49 4.09
C THR A 68 -16.86 -28.21 2.83
N THR A 69 -17.56 -27.92 1.72
CA THR A 69 -16.96 -27.45 0.46
C THR A 69 -17.11 -25.95 0.25
N ASN A 70 -17.76 -25.24 1.20
CA ASN A 70 -18.05 -23.82 1.12
C ASN A 70 -16.91 -23.00 1.74
N PHE A 71 -15.75 -22.95 1.09
CA PHE A 71 -14.59 -22.18 1.56
C PHE A 71 -13.69 -21.73 0.40
N ASN A 72 -12.89 -20.70 0.66
CA ASN A 72 -11.87 -20.17 -0.23
C ASN A 72 -10.55 -19.91 0.51
N LEU A 73 -9.50 -19.62 -0.25
CA LEU A 73 -8.27 -19.07 0.29
C LEU A 73 -8.50 -17.62 0.76
N ARG A 74 -7.56 -17.07 1.57
CA ARG A 74 -7.66 -15.65 1.96
C ARG A 74 -7.76 -14.76 0.73
N LYS A 75 -8.50 -13.66 0.84
CA LYS A 75 -8.60 -12.64 -0.20
C LYS A 75 -7.97 -11.35 0.31
N PRO A 76 -6.85 -10.89 -0.27
CA PRO A 76 -6.27 -9.60 0.09
C PRO A 76 -7.27 -8.48 -0.19
N ASN A 77 -7.37 -7.50 0.72
CA ASN A 77 -8.27 -6.36 0.60
C ASN A 77 -7.52 -5.02 0.57
N TYR A 78 -6.21 -5.04 0.83
CA TYR A 78 -5.34 -3.86 0.80
C TYR A 78 -4.11 -4.12 -0.05
N VAL A 79 -3.58 -3.05 -0.63
CA VAL A 79 -2.23 -3.00 -1.16
C VAL A 79 -1.46 -1.96 -0.36
N ILE A 80 -0.33 -2.36 0.22
CA ILE A 80 0.57 -1.46 0.93
C ILE A 80 1.81 -1.23 0.07
N ILE A 81 2.04 0.03 -0.27
CA ILE A 81 3.16 0.46 -1.09
C ILE A 81 4.28 0.92 -0.17
N HIS A 82 5.48 0.47 -0.47
CA HIS A 82 6.71 0.76 0.26
C HIS A 82 7.77 1.34 -0.68
N HIS A 83 8.78 2.00 -0.13
CA HIS A 83 10.08 2.09 -0.75
C HIS A 83 11.13 1.40 0.14
N THR A 84 12.14 0.81 -0.49
CA THR A 84 13.07 -0.09 0.21
C THR A 84 14.06 0.62 1.12
N ALA A 85 14.30 1.91 0.91
CA ALA A 85 15.39 2.68 1.54
C ALA A 85 16.77 1.98 1.36
N GLN A 86 16.98 1.32 0.21
CA GLN A 86 18.19 0.59 -0.14
C GLN A 86 18.79 1.12 -1.45
N ASP A 87 20.06 0.78 -1.69
CA ASP A 87 20.82 1.33 -2.81
C ASP A 87 20.62 0.55 -4.12
N SER A 88 20.10 -0.67 -4.05
CA SER A 88 19.88 -1.50 -5.24
C SER A 88 18.85 -2.59 -5.06
N THR A 89 18.22 -2.97 -6.18
CA THR A 89 17.31 -4.12 -6.25
C THR A 89 17.97 -5.42 -5.77
N ALA A 90 19.24 -5.63 -6.08
CA ALA A 90 19.97 -6.82 -5.63
C ALA A 90 20.10 -6.87 -4.10
N GLN A 91 20.35 -5.74 -3.45
CA GLN A 91 20.39 -5.63 -2.00
C GLN A 91 19.01 -5.91 -1.40
N THR A 92 17.95 -5.38 -1.97
CA THR A 92 16.57 -5.63 -1.54
C THR A 92 16.21 -7.11 -1.61
N LEU A 93 16.47 -7.74 -2.77
CA LEU A 93 16.19 -9.17 -2.94
C LEU A 93 16.99 -10.03 -1.97
N LYS A 94 18.26 -9.66 -1.70
CA LYS A 94 19.09 -10.33 -0.68
C LYS A 94 18.44 -10.20 0.70
N THR A 95 18.05 -9.00 1.11
CA THR A 95 17.39 -8.75 2.39
C THR A 95 16.13 -9.61 2.56
N PHE A 96 15.28 -9.67 1.55
CA PHE A 96 14.00 -10.39 1.62
C PHE A 96 14.11 -11.91 1.44
N THR A 97 15.27 -12.41 1.10
CA THR A 97 15.54 -13.86 1.02
C THR A 97 16.30 -14.41 2.24
N MET A 98 16.78 -13.54 3.12
CA MET A 98 17.49 -13.94 4.34
C MET A 98 16.50 -14.14 5.49
N ALA A 99 16.45 -15.34 6.06
CA ALA A 99 15.57 -15.65 7.19
C ALA A 99 15.82 -14.77 8.43
N SER A 100 17.06 -14.33 8.65
CA SER A 100 17.44 -13.50 9.80
C SER A 100 16.85 -12.10 9.79
N THR A 101 16.45 -11.57 8.63
CA THR A 101 15.85 -10.22 8.52
C THR A 101 14.39 -10.18 8.96
N GLN A 102 13.70 -11.29 8.94
CA GLN A 102 12.28 -11.43 9.29
C GLN A 102 11.36 -10.46 8.55
N VAL A 103 11.72 -10.07 7.34
CA VAL A 103 10.91 -9.23 6.45
C VAL A 103 10.71 -9.91 5.10
N SER A 104 9.55 -9.67 4.49
CA SER A 104 9.24 -10.16 3.14
C SER A 104 8.15 -9.28 2.51
N ALA A 105 8.09 -9.26 1.18
CA ALA A 105 7.01 -8.65 0.41
C ALA A 105 6.48 -9.64 -0.62
N HIS A 106 5.31 -9.36 -1.19
CA HIS A 106 4.78 -10.14 -2.30
C HIS A 106 5.49 -9.78 -3.60
N TYR A 107 5.76 -8.51 -3.81
CA TYR A 107 6.41 -7.98 -5.00
C TYR A 107 7.55 -7.04 -4.64
N VAL A 108 8.61 -7.08 -5.44
CA VAL A 108 9.66 -6.07 -5.50
C VAL A 108 9.71 -5.55 -6.93
N ILE A 109 9.73 -4.24 -7.12
CA ILE A 109 9.85 -3.60 -8.44
C ILE A 109 11.15 -2.81 -8.49
N GLY A 110 12.05 -3.23 -9.38
CA GLY A 110 13.34 -2.58 -9.59
C GLY A 110 13.21 -1.20 -10.24
N ARG A 111 14.26 -0.38 -10.16
CA ARG A 111 14.35 0.93 -10.84
C ARG A 111 14.20 0.79 -12.35
N ASP A 112 14.61 -0.35 -12.91
CA ASP A 112 14.48 -0.70 -14.33
C ASP A 112 13.06 -1.15 -14.73
N GLY A 113 12.12 -1.17 -13.76
CA GLY A 113 10.75 -1.63 -13.95
C GLY A 113 10.60 -3.16 -13.90
N ARG A 114 11.66 -3.92 -13.64
CA ARG A 114 11.54 -5.37 -13.52
C ARG A 114 10.78 -5.77 -12.27
N VAL A 115 9.74 -6.61 -12.43
CA VAL A 115 8.89 -7.08 -11.35
C VAL A 115 9.37 -8.45 -10.85
N TYR A 116 9.65 -8.55 -9.58
CA TYR A 116 9.98 -9.80 -8.88
C TYR A 116 8.79 -10.21 -8.00
N HIS A 117 8.08 -11.27 -8.40
CA HIS A 117 7.01 -11.85 -7.60
C HIS A 117 7.63 -12.85 -6.62
N MET A 118 7.74 -12.47 -5.35
CA MET A 118 8.51 -13.21 -4.35
C MET A 118 7.67 -14.19 -3.55
N LEU A 119 6.39 -13.90 -3.36
CA LEU A 119 5.48 -14.69 -2.53
C LEU A 119 4.10 -14.75 -3.19
N ASN A 120 3.48 -15.93 -3.16
CA ASN A 120 2.10 -16.11 -3.63
C ASN A 120 1.14 -15.22 -2.82
N ASP A 121 0.22 -14.54 -3.49
CA ASP A 121 -0.70 -13.55 -2.90
C ASP A 121 -1.62 -14.11 -1.80
N TYR A 122 -1.84 -15.42 -1.77
CA TYR A 122 -2.61 -16.09 -0.73
C TYR A 122 -1.81 -16.36 0.55
N LEU A 123 -0.50 -16.19 0.53
CA LEU A 123 0.37 -16.33 1.70
C LEU A 123 0.54 -14.98 2.40
N ARG A 124 0.88 -15.01 3.66
CA ARG A 124 1.07 -13.81 4.49
C ARG A 124 2.54 -13.38 4.42
N ALA A 125 2.84 -12.27 3.75
CA ALA A 125 4.14 -11.63 3.82
C ALA A 125 4.30 -10.82 5.13
N TRP A 126 5.55 -10.47 5.47
CA TRP A 126 5.91 -9.71 6.68
C TRP A 126 6.48 -8.35 6.28
N HIS A 127 5.59 -7.42 5.85
CA HIS A 127 5.97 -6.10 5.34
C HIS A 127 5.43 -4.93 6.17
N GLY A 128 4.29 -5.09 6.85
CA GLY A 128 3.65 -4.00 7.61
C GLY A 128 4.20 -3.84 9.03
N GLY A 129 4.78 -4.90 9.62
CA GLY A 129 5.16 -4.92 11.03
C GLY A 129 3.95 -4.70 11.95
N VAL A 130 4.14 -3.99 13.07
CA VAL A 130 3.06 -3.49 13.91
C VAL A 130 2.42 -2.30 13.20
N ALA A 131 1.17 -2.44 12.78
CA ALA A 131 0.48 -1.49 11.93
C ALA A 131 -1.02 -1.50 12.19
N ARG A 132 -1.70 -0.40 11.80
CA ARG A 132 -3.15 -0.25 11.94
C ARG A 132 -3.71 0.61 10.81
N TRP A 133 -4.89 0.22 10.30
CA TRP A 133 -5.69 1.06 9.42
C TRP A 133 -7.17 0.90 9.77
N GLY A 134 -7.78 1.97 10.25
CA GLY A 134 -9.11 1.89 10.85
C GLY A 134 -9.14 0.89 12.02
N ASN A 135 -9.98 -0.12 11.92
CA ASN A 135 -10.08 -1.18 12.92
C ASN A 135 -9.20 -2.41 12.63
N ASN A 136 -8.51 -2.43 11.49
CA ASN A 136 -7.64 -3.55 11.12
C ASN A 136 -6.26 -3.38 11.76
N THR A 137 -5.87 -4.31 12.62
CA THR A 137 -4.57 -4.35 13.31
C THR A 137 -3.66 -5.47 12.82
N ASP A 138 -4.12 -6.32 11.90
CA ASP A 138 -3.30 -7.35 11.23
C ASP A 138 -3.25 -7.12 9.72
N ILE A 139 -2.53 -6.06 9.36
CA ILE A 139 -2.40 -5.63 7.96
C ILE A 139 -1.72 -6.71 7.12
N ASN A 140 -0.70 -7.39 7.64
CA ASN A 140 -0.01 -8.46 6.91
C ASN A 140 -0.94 -9.59 6.46
N SER A 141 -1.99 -9.91 7.23
CA SER A 141 -2.94 -10.97 6.89
C SER A 141 -3.98 -10.55 5.86
N SER A 142 -4.17 -9.25 5.65
CA SER A 142 -5.22 -8.69 4.79
C SER A 142 -4.71 -7.93 3.58
N SER A 143 -3.38 -7.87 3.36
CA SER A 143 -2.78 -7.02 2.33
C SER A 143 -1.78 -7.75 1.42
N ILE A 144 -1.47 -7.08 0.32
CA ILE A 144 -0.32 -7.34 -0.56
C ILE A 144 0.69 -6.23 -0.32
N GLY A 145 1.93 -6.57 0.05
CA GLY A 145 3.04 -5.61 0.14
C GLY A 145 3.81 -5.53 -1.16
N ILE A 146 4.03 -4.31 -1.66
CA ILE A 146 4.81 -4.02 -2.86
C ILE A 146 5.95 -3.07 -2.47
N GLU A 147 7.16 -3.49 -2.73
CA GLU A 147 8.38 -2.73 -2.47
C GLU A 147 8.95 -2.14 -3.76
N LEU A 148 9.18 -0.85 -3.75
CA LEU A 148 9.84 -0.13 -4.85
C LEU A 148 11.30 0.09 -4.48
N ASP A 149 12.23 -0.37 -5.31
CA ASP A 149 13.65 -0.10 -5.13
C ASP A 149 13.91 1.40 -5.31
N ASN A 150 14.04 2.10 -4.18
CA ASN A 150 14.26 3.53 -4.10
C ASN A 150 14.87 3.85 -2.73
N ASN A 151 15.85 4.75 -2.68
CA ASN A 151 16.52 5.14 -1.45
C ASN A 151 15.73 6.13 -0.57
N GLY A 152 14.56 6.59 -1.05
CA GLY A 152 13.65 7.51 -0.35
C GLY A 152 13.88 8.99 -0.67
N THR A 153 14.97 9.35 -1.36
CA THR A 153 15.32 10.75 -1.70
C THR A 153 15.42 11.00 -3.21
N GLU A 154 15.50 9.97 -4.01
CA GLU A 154 15.55 10.04 -5.47
C GLU A 154 14.16 9.94 -6.10
N PRO A 155 13.94 10.52 -7.29
CA PRO A 155 12.70 10.35 -8.04
C PRO A 155 12.42 8.88 -8.35
N PHE A 156 11.15 8.46 -8.31
CA PHE A 156 10.74 7.14 -8.77
C PHE A 156 10.81 7.08 -10.30
N ALA A 157 11.51 6.07 -10.85
CA ALA A 157 11.67 5.93 -12.28
C ALA A 157 10.32 5.67 -12.98
N GLN A 158 10.10 6.30 -14.14
CA GLN A 158 8.83 6.13 -14.88
C GLN A 158 8.58 4.67 -15.28
N THR A 159 9.64 3.92 -15.63
CA THR A 159 9.56 2.48 -15.88
C THR A 159 9.08 1.70 -14.67
N GLN A 160 9.53 2.07 -13.48
CA GLN A 160 9.11 1.47 -12.21
C GLN A 160 7.64 1.76 -11.92
N ILE A 161 7.19 3.02 -12.08
CA ILE A 161 5.78 3.41 -11.89
C ILE A 161 4.87 2.74 -12.93
N ALA A 162 5.29 2.65 -14.20
CA ALA A 162 4.53 1.94 -15.23
C ALA A 162 4.32 0.46 -14.87
N SER A 163 5.36 -0.21 -14.38
CA SER A 163 5.26 -1.60 -13.92
C SER A 163 4.39 -1.73 -12.66
N LEU A 164 4.49 -0.78 -11.71
CA LEU A 164 3.61 -0.73 -10.55
C LEU A 164 2.15 -0.67 -10.99
N LEU A 165 1.77 0.25 -11.88
CA LEU A 165 0.40 0.39 -12.36
C LEU A 165 -0.13 -0.91 -13.00
N GLN A 166 0.72 -1.66 -13.73
CA GLN A 166 0.33 -2.96 -14.29
C GLN A 166 0.07 -4.01 -13.19
N VAL A 167 0.93 -4.07 -12.16
CA VAL A 167 0.73 -4.96 -11.01
C VAL A 167 -0.57 -4.59 -10.28
N LEU A 168 -0.81 -3.30 -10.01
CA LEU A 168 -2.02 -2.82 -9.34
C LEU A 168 -3.29 -3.16 -10.13
N ALA A 169 -3.26 -3.04 -11.47
CA ALA A 169 -4.36 -3.43 -12.34
C ALA A 169 -4.69 -4.91 -12.20
N GLY A 170 -3.67 -5.77 -12.22
CA GLY A 170 -3.81 -7.21 -12.01
C GLY A 170 -4.44 -7.54 -10.66
N LEU A 171 -3.91 -6.96 -9.57
CA LEU A 171 -4.39 -7.18 -8.21
C LEU A 171 -5.83 -6.67 -8.01
N LYS A 172 -6.13 -5.46 -8.47
CA LYS A 172 -7.48 -4.90 -8.40
C LYS A 172 -8.50 -5.77 -9.13
N LYS A 173 -8.15 -6.23 -10.33
CA LYS A 173 -9.02 -7.13 -11.12
C LYS A 173 -9.20 -8.49 -10.44
N ALA A 174 -8.11 -9.10 -9.93
CA ALA A 174 -8.15 -10.44 -9.34
C ALA A 174 -8.91 -10.47 -8.01
N TYR A 175 -8.74 -9.43 -7.18
CA TYR A 175 -9.23 -9.43 -5.80
C TYR A 175 -10.36 -8.44 -5.54
N GLY A 176 -10.68 -7.54 -6.48
CA GLY A 176 -11.71 -6.52 -6.31
C GLY A 176 -11.37 -5.51 -5.21
N ILE A 177 -10.09 -5.15 -5.08
CA ILE A 177 -9.60 -4.24 -4.04
C ILE A 177 -10.18 -2.83 -4.29
N PRO A 178 -10.89 -2.21 -3.32
CA PRO A 178 -11.40 -0.86 -3.44
C PRO A 178 -10.28 0.17 -3.66
N ALA A 179 -10.57 1.26 -4.38
CA ALA A 179 -9.59 2.31 -4.64
C ALA A 179 -8.99 2.87 -3.33
N ALA A 180 -9.80 3.09 -2.30
CA ALA A 180 -9.36 3.59 -1.00
C ALA A 180 -8.37 2.69 -0.25
N ASN A 181 -8.18 1.45 -0.70
CA ASN A 181 -7.36 0.45 -0.01
C ASN A 181 -5.95 0.29 -0.64
N PHE A 182 -5.55 1.20 -1.53
CA PHE A 182 -4.17 1.33 -2.02
C PHE A 182 -3.51 2.47 -1.24
N ILE A 183 -2.70 2.13 -0.25
CA ILE A 183 -2.15 3.05 0.76
C ILE A 183 -0.67 2.79 1.00
N GLY A 184 -0.01 3.69 1.71
CA GLY A 184 1.41 3.60 2.03
C GLY A 184 1.71 2.95 3.38
N HIS A 185 2.96 2.55 3.59
CA HIS A 185 3.40 2.06 4.89
C HIS A 185 3.32 3.13 5.98
N ALA A 186 3.64 4.39 5.64
CA ALA A 186 3.49 5.51 6.56
C ALA A 186 2.04 5.70 7.01
N ASP A 187 1.05 5.41 6.15
CA ASP A 187 -0.36 5.55 6.50
C ASP A 187 -0.76 4.57 7.61
N ILE A 188 -0.29 3.33 7.53
CA ILE A 188 -0.63 2.26 8.48
C ILE A 188 0.26 2.20 9.72
N ALA A 189 1.40 2.89 9.71
CA ALA A 189 2.36 2.91 10.81
C ALA A 189 2.98 4.31 11.00
N PRO A 190 2.17 5.37 11.21
CA PRO A 190 2.58 6.77 11.10
C PRO A 190 3.67 7.20 12.09
N SER A 191 3.72 6.61 13.28
CA SER A 191 4.77 6.90 14.29
C SER A 191 6.11 6.23 14.02
N ARG A 192 6.15 5.28 13.06
CA ARG A 192 7.30 4.40 12.86
C ARG A 192 7.87 4.44 11.45
N LYS A 193 7.06 4.86 10.47
CA LYS A 193 7.37 4.76 9.03
C LYS A 193 7.16 6.07 8.29
N ASN A 194 7.94 6.24 7.22
CA ASN A 194 7.90 7.39 6.33
C ASN A 194 7.95 6.97 4.84
N ASP A 195 7.65 5.72 4.55
CA ASP A 195 7.65 5.16 3.20
C ASP A 195 6.22 4.92 2.67
N PRO A 196 5.95 5.16 1.37
CA PRO A 196 6.83 5.84 0.41
C PRO A 196 7.01 7.32 0.75
N SER A 197 8.15 7.90 0.33
CA SER A 197 8.48 9.31 0.61
C SER A 197 7.52 10.29 -0.10
N ALA A 198 7.57 11.57 0.29
CA ALA A 198 6.69 12.62 -0.24
C ALA A 198 6.79 12.85 -1.76
N ILE A 199 7.85 12.37 -2.41
CA ILE A 199 8.01 12.44 -3.87
C ILE A 199 7.37 11.28 -4.63
N PHE A 200 6.73 10.34 -3.91
CA PHE A 200 6.01 9.24 -4.55
C PHE A 200 4.75 9.78 -5.26
N PRO A 201 4.47 9.38 -6.51
CA PRO A 201 3.42 9.98 -7.33
C PRO A 201 2.01 9.47 -6.99
N TRP A 202 1.55 9.69 -5.75
CA TRP A 202 0.23 9.24 -5.26
C TRP A 202 -0.92 9.72 -6.14
N LYS A 203 -0.85 10.99 -6.61
CA LYS A 203 -1.88 11.53 -7.51
C LYS A 203 -1.98 10.73 -8.79
N GLN A 204 -0.84 10.34 -9.39
CA GLN A 204 -0.84 9.53 -10.61
C GLN A 204 -1.49 8.16 -10.38
N LEU A 205 -1.27 7.55 -9.22
CA LEU A 205 -1.94 6.28 -8.88
C LEU A 205 -3.45 6.49 -8.75
N ALA A 206 -3.88 7.52 -8.04
CA ALA A 206 -5.29 7.84 -7.85
C ALA A 206 -6.00 8.17 -9.17
N ASP A 207 -5.37 8.91 -10.08
CA ASP A 207 -5.88 9.19 -11.43
C ASP A 207 -6.10 7.91 -12.25
N ASN A 208 -5.38 6.82 -11.92
CA ASN A 208 -5.55 5.48 -12.50
C ASN A 208 -6.47 4.56 -11.66
N GLY A 209 -7.09 5.08 -10.60
CA GLY A 209 -8.03 4.36 -9.75
C GLY A 209 -7.38 3.53 -8.64
N TYR A 210 -6.14 3.83 -8.26
CA TYR A 210 -5.40 3.18 -7.17
C TYR A 210 -5.05 4.20 -6.09
N GLY A 211 -5.83 4.26 -5.03
CA GLY A 211 -5.83 5.30 -4.02
C GLY A 211 -6.94 6.33 -4.25
N LEU A 212 -7.18 7.14 -3.24
CA LEU A 212 -8.03 8.32 -3.34
C LEU A 212 -7.15 9.57 -3.44
N TRP A 213 -7.70 10.62 -4.02
CA TRP A 213 -7.09 11.94 -4.07
C TRP A 213 -8.15 13.00 -3.89
N TYR A 214 -7.75 14.17 -3.46
CA TYR A 214 -8.66 15.32 -3.34
C TYR A 214 -8.99 15.92 -4.72
N ASP A 215 -10.10 16.66 -4.78
CA ASP A 215 -10.59 17.23 -6.04
C ASP A 215 -9.68 18.36 -6.53
N ALA A 216 -9.63 18.55 -7.84
CA ALA A 216 -8.90 19.67 -8.43
C ALA A 216 -9.67 21.00 -8.24
N GLY A 217 -8.94 22.12 -8.15
CA GLY A 217 -9.50 23.45 -8.02
C GLY A 217 -9.66 23.92 -6.58
N PRO A 218 -10.41 25.01 -6.36
CA PRO A 218 -10.63 25.57 -5.03
C PRO A 218 -11.40 24.58 -4.15
N LEU A 219 -10.78 24.17 -3.04
CA LEU A 219 -11.42 23.28 -2.07
C LEU A 219 -12.24 24.09 -1.06
N PRO A 220 -13.46 23.65 -0.72
CA PRO A 220 -14.30 24.35 0.23
C PRO A 220 -13.68 24.39 1.63
N SER A 221 -13.92 25.48 2.35
CA SER A 221 -13.53 25.56 3.75
C SER A 221 -14.37 24.61 4.60
N PRO A 222 -13.79 23.87 5.54
CA PRO A 222 -14.52 23.00 6.43
C PRO A 222 -15.53 23.75 7.33
N ASN A 223 -15.30 25.05 7.58
CA ASN A 223 -16.13 25.90 8.43
C ASN A 223 -17.12 26.80 7.65
N GLY A 224 -17.28 26.57 6.34
CA GLY A 224 -18.19 27.37 5.49
C GLY A 224 -17.73 28.80 5.19
N TYR A 225 -16.69 29.29 5.84
CA TYR A 225 -16.09 30.60 5.56
C TYR A 225 -14.93 30.46 4.57
N ASP A 226 -15.05 31.07 3.41
CA ASP A 226 -13.97 31.17 2.42
C ASP A 226 -13.61 32.63 2.19
N PRO A 227 -12.48 33.13 2.72
CA PRO A 227 -12.08 34.51 2.55
C PRO A 227 -11.77 34.89 1.09
N ALA A 228 -11.59 33.90 0.19
CA ALA A 228 -11.36 34.12 -1.24
C ALA A 228 -12.67 34.28 -2.04
N VAL A 229 -13.83 34.00 -1.46
CA VAL A 229 -15.14 34.18 -2.09
C VAL A 229 -15.75 35.45 -1.55
N PRO A 230 -16.00 36.48 -2.37
CA PRO A 230 -16.73 37.68 -1.95
C PRO A 230 -18.09 37.30 -1.33
N ALA A 231 -18.47 37.95 -0.24
CA ALA A 231 -19.68 37.63 0.52
C ALA A 231 -20.98 37.63 -0.31
N ASP A 232 -20.98 38.32 -1.45
CA ASP A 232 -22.13 38.54 -2.31
C ASP A 232 -22.41 37.43 -3.32
N SER A 233 -21.47 36.49 -3.51
CA SER A 233 -21.59 35.44 -4.54
C SER A 233 -22.21 34.14 -4.02
N ALA A 234 -22.42 33.98 -2.72
CA ALA A 234 -22.86 32.71 -2.12
C ALA A 234 -24.36 32.53 -2.00
N GLY A 235 -25.20 33.55 -2.27
CA GLY A 235 -26.67 33.43 -2.23
C GLY A 235 -27.28 32.90 -0.89
N LEU A 236 -26.47 32.76 0.13
CA LEU A 236 -26.91 32.32 1.46
C LEU A 236 -27.27 33.53 2.31
N PRO A 237 -28.45 33.52 2.99
CA PRO A 237 -28.80 34.60 3.86
C PRO A 237 -27.75 34.73 4.97
N GLN A 238 -27.09 35.89 5.05
CA GLN A 238 -26.24 36.23 6.18
C GLN A 238 -27.07 36.15 7.46
N PRO A 239 -26.61 35.43 8.51
CA PRO A 239 -27.27 35.55 9.79
C PRO A 239 -27.20 37.02 10.24
N PRO A 240 -28.26 37.61 10.72
CA PRO A 240 -28.27 39.00 11.21
C PRO A 240 -27.15 39.15 12.25
N LEU A 241 -26.34 40.20 12.13
CA LEU A 241 -25.35 40.55 13.13
C LEU A 241 -26.07 40.67 14.49
N PRO A 242 -25.64 39.94 15.53
CA PRO A 242 -26.30 40.03 16.82
C PRO A 242 -26.17 41.45 17.38
N ALA A 243 -27.29 42.00 17.84
CA ALA A 243 -27.30 43.23 18.61
C ALA A 243 -26.37 43.09 19.84
N PRO A 244 -25.73 44.17 20.33
CA PRO A 244 -24.79 44.08 21.44
C PRO A 244 -25.51 43.54 22.69
N ILE A 245 -25.20 42.32 23.07
CA ILE A 245 -25.82 41.59 24.19
C ILE A 245 -24.94 41.77 25.43
N ARG A 246 -25.57 42.12 26.54
CA ARG A 246 -24.96 42.01 27.86
C ARG A 246 -24.73 40.54 28.19
N PRO A 247 -23.60 40.17 28.82
CA PRO A 247 -23.22 38.76 28.99
C PRO A 247 -24.14 38.05 30.01
N ASP A 248 -25.09 37.29 29.51
CA ASP A 248 -25.66 36.15 30.24
C ASP A 248 -24.97 34.91 29.71
N THR A 249 -23.99 34.39 30.46
CA THR A 249 -23.12 33.29 30.05
C THR A 249 -23.90 32.00 29.79
N THR A 250 -25.01 31.75 30.46
CA THR A 250 -25.83 30.53 30.29
C THR A 250 -26.59 30.51 28.95
N ALA A 251 -27.03 31.66 28.46
CA ALA A 251 -27.68 31.77 27.16
C ALA A 251 -26.68 31.60 26.02
N LEU A 252 -25.45 32.12 26.19
CA LEU A 252 -24.35 32.01 25.21
C LEU A 252 -23.91 30.56 25.05
N ASP A 253 -23.72 29.81 26.13
CA ASP A 253 -23.32 28.40 26.12
C ASP A 253 -24.42 27.52 25.47
N THR A 254 -25.71 27.83 25.74
CA THR A 254 -26.82 27.11 25.11
C THR A 254 -26.92 27.41 23.60
N GLN A 255 -26.68 28.67 23.20
CA GLN A 255 -26.69 29.06 21.80
C GLN A 255 -25.50 28.51 21.05
N LEU A 256 -24.30 28.49 21.66
CA LEU A 256 -23.08 27.86 21.12
C LEU A 256 -23.27 26.33 20.96
N ALA A 257 -23.89 25.68 21.96
CA ALA A 257 -24.21 24.26 21.88
C ALA A 257 -25.22 23.95 20.75
N ARG A 258 -26.23 24.82 20.53
CA ARG A 258 -27.20 24.69 19.42
C ARG A 258 -26.54 24.96 18.06
N LEU A 259 -25.63 25.92 17.94
CA LEU A 259 -24.87 26.20 16.74
C LEU A 259 -23.91 25.04 16.44
N ASN A 260 -23.23 24.51 17.43
CA ASN A 260 -22.34 23.35 17.26
C ASN A 260 -23.11 22.06 16.90
N ALA A 261 -24.35 21.89 17.35
CA ALA A 261 -25.22 20.78 16.96
C ALA A 261 -25.78 20.95 15.54
N ALA A 262 -26.03 22.18 15.11
CA ALA A 262 -26.55 22.50 13.77
C ALA A 262 -25.43 22.52 12.71
N TYR A 263 -24.21 22.87 13.10
CA TYR A 263 -23.03 22.91 12.24
C TYR A 263 -21.87 22.27 12.99
N PRO A 264 -21.72 20.94 12.92
CA PRO A 264 -20.63 20.26 13.61
C PRO A 264 -19.31 20.87 13.17
N ILE A 265 -18.55 21.44 14.11
CA ILE A 265 -17.21 21.97 13.85
C ILE A 265 -16.37 20.85 13.31
N PHE A 266 -15.80 21.02 12.10
CA PHE A 266 -14.89 20.06 11.52
C PHE A 266 -13.75 19.74 12.50
N ASN A 267 -13.61 18.46 12.84
CA ASN A 267 -12.57 17.98 13.73
C ASN A 267 -11.52 17.20 12.93
N PRO A 268 -10.32 17.75 12.74
CA PRO A 268 -9.27 17.10 11.97
C PRO A 268 -8.85 15.72 12.52
N ARG A 269 -8.85 15.54 13.85
CA ARG A 269 -8.56 14.24 14.46
C ARG A 269 -9.59 13.18 14.04
N GLU A 270 -10.86 13.51 14.11
CA GLU A 270 -11.94 12.60 13.70
C GLU A 270 -11.92 12.33 12.20
N ALA A 271 -11.62 13.34 11.40
CA ALA A 271 -11.48 13.16 9.96
C ALA A 271 -10.34 12.18 9.62
N LEU A 272 -9.16 12.35 10.23
CA LEU A 272 -8.04 11.41 10.08
C LEU A 272 -8.43 10.00 10.53
N ARG A 273 -9.12 9.86 11.66
CA ARG A 273 -9.60 8.56 12.16
C ARG A 273 -10.58 7.89 11.20
N ILE A 274 -11.51 8.63 10.62
CA ILE A 274 -12.51 8.10 9.66
C ILE A 274 -11.82 7.67 8.36
N ILE A 275 -10.81 8.41 7.89
CA ILE A 275 -9.99 8.00 6.75
C ILE A 275 -9.28 6.67 7.03
N GLY A 276 -8.85 6.44 8.27
CA GLY A 276 -8.22 5.19 8.67
C GLY A 276 -6.97 5.33 9.55
N TYR A 277 -6.43 6.54 9.71
CA TYR A 277 -5.21 6.78 10.48
C TYR A 277 -5.37 6.44 11.95
N ASP A 278 -4.33 5.89 12.56
CA ASP A 278 -4.24 5.77 14.01
C ASP A 278 -3.97 7.15 14.62
N THR A 279 -4.97 7.73 15.29
CA THR A 279 -4.91 9.06 15.91
C THR A 279 -4.51 9.03 17.38
N GLN A 280 -4.02 7.90 17.91
CA GLN A 280 -3.42 7.85 19.25
C GLN A 280 -2.18 8.75 19.31
N ASP A 281 -1.35 8.71 18.26
CA ASP A 281 -0.28 9.69 18.02
C ASP A 281 -0.72 10.65 16.91
N LEU A 282 -1.51 11.68 17.27
CA LEU A 282 -2.04 12.64 16.32
C LEU A 282 -0.95 13.39 15.52
N PRO A 283 0.17 13.83 16.13
CA PRO A 283 1.30 14.40 15.40
C PRO A 283 1.84 13.48 14.30
N ALA A 284 1.97 12.19 14.57
CA ALA A 284 2.41 11.21 13.57
C ALA A 284 1.37 11.01 12.45
N ALA A 285 0.09 10.90 12.81
CA ALA A 285 -1.01 10.78 11.84
C ALA A 285 -1.06 11.99 10.89
N ILE A 286 -0.88 13.21 11.40
CA ILE A 286 -0.80 14.43 10.57
C ILE A 286 0.39 14.36 9.61
N ARG A 287 1.58 13.96 10.08
CA ARG A 287 2.74 13.81 9.20
C ARG A 287 2.51 12.78 8.10
N ALA A 288 1.93 11.63 8.42
CA ALA A 288 1.64 10.59 7.43
C ALA A 288 0.60 11.06 6.40
N PHE A 289 -0.46 11.72 6.85
CA PHE A 289 -1.43 12.36 5.96
C PHE A 289 -0.76 13.36 5.01
N LYS A 290 0.11 14.25 5.53
CA LYS A 290 0.82 15.23 4.72
C LYS A 290 1.83 14.57 3.79
N LEU A 291 2.47 13.48 4.21
CA LEU A 291 3.39 12.71 3.37
C LEU A 291 2.68 12.15 2.14
N HIS A 292 1.46 11.63 2.32
CA HIS A 292 0.67 11.03 1.26
C HIS A 292 0.00 12.08 0.36
N PHE A 293 -0.76 13.02 0.95
CA PHE A 293 -1.69 13.87 0.21
C PHE A 293 -1.19 15.29 -0.05
N VAL A 294 -0.39 15.86 0.85
CA VAL A 294 0.12 17.23 0.72
C VAL A 294 1.48 17.27 0.03
N GLN A 295 2.34 16.32 0.38
CA GLN A 295 3.68 16.09 -0.20
C GLN A 295 4.66 17.27 -0.04
N GLN A 296 4.30 18.27 0.75
CA GLN A 296 5.10 19.45 1.07
C GLN A 296 4.98 19.76 2.56
N ASN A 297 6.01 20.37 3.13
CA ASN A 297 6.01 20.77 4.54
C ASN A 297 5.52 19.68 5.48
N VAL A 298 6.07 18.48 5.34
CA VAL A 298 5.65 17.27 6.09
C VAL A 298 6.02 17.44 7.56
N ASN A 299 5.18 18.17 8.31
CA ASN A 299 5.29 18.42 9.73
C ASN A 299 3.97 18.02 10.45
N ALA A 300 3.93 18.18 11.77
CA ALA A 300 2.78 17.80 12.59
C ALA A 300 1.73 18.92 12.76
N GLN A 301 1.73 19.93 11.89
CA GLN A 301 0.81 21.06 11.94
C GLN A 301 -0.02 21.10 10.66
N LEU A 302 -1.33 21.25 10.81
CA LEU A 302 -2.24 21.45 9.68
C LEU A 302 -2.43 22.95 9.44
N THR A 303 -2.17 23.37 8.22
CA THR A 303 -2.55 24.72 7.72
C THR A 303 -4.02 24.72 7.29
N ASP A 304 -4.56 25.88 6.97
CA ASP A 304 -5.92 25.97 6.40
C ASP A 304 -6.04 25.23 5.07
N ALA A 305 -4.99 25.27 4.24
CA ALA A 305 -4.93 24.51 2.99
C ALA A 305 -4.93 23.00 3.26
N ASP A 306 -4.17 22.53 4.25
CA ASP A 306 -4.16 21.12 4.65
C ASP A 306 -5.54 20.67 5.16
N ASN A 307 -6.21 21.52 5.95
CA ASN A 307 -7.55 21.25 6.46
C ASN A 307 -8.61 21.16 5.34
N ARG A 308 -8.49 21.97 4.29
CA ARG A 308 -9.37 21.88 3.10
C ARG A 308 -9.17 20.55 2.36
N ILE A 309 -7.93 20.12 2.18
CA ILE A 309 -7.59 18.82 1.59
C ILE A 309 -8.16 17.69 2.46
N LEU A 310 -7.91 17.73 3.76
CA LEU A 310 -8.38 16.73 4.71
C LEU A 310 -9.91 16.63 4.72
N PHE A 311 -10.61 17.77 4.72
CA PHE A 311 -12.07 17.82 4.68
C PHE A 311 -12.63 17.26 3.38
N ASN A 312 -12.02 17.57 2.24
CA ASN A 312 -12.42 17.02 0.95
C ASN A 312 -12.26 15.49 0.92
N LEU A 313 -11.12 14.97 1.38
CA LEU A 313 -10.87 13.54 1.48
C LEU A 313 -11.83 12.87 2.46
N TYR A 314 -12.01 13.43 3.65
CA TYR A 314 -12.94 12.91 4.65
C TYR A 314 -14.34 12.63 4.07
N LYS A 315 -14.87 13.55 3.25
CA LYS A 315 -16.17 13.35 2.57
C LYS A 315 -16.20 12.17 1.58
N LYS A 316 -15.05 11.75 1.07
CA LYS A 316 -14.94 10.58 0.16
C LYS A 316 -14.89 9.25 0.92
N TYR A 317 -14.68 9.29 2.23
CA TYR A 317 -14.67 8.12 3.11
C TYR A 317 -15.99 7.94 3.88
N LEU A 318 -16.92 8.91 3.81
CA LEU A 318 -18.27 8.80 4.34
C LEU A 318 -19.20 8.09 3.37
#